data_d9d8d495516f9c08d7b83974fd382d3a
#
_entry.id   d9d8d495516f9c08d7b83974fd382d3a
#
_cell.length_a   1.000
_cell.length_b   1.000
_cell.length_c   1.000
_cell.angle_alpha   90.00
_cell.angle_beta   90.00
_cell.angle_gamma   90.00
#
_symmetry.space_group_name_H-M   'P 1'
#
loop_
_entity.id
_entity.type
_entity.pdbx_description
1 polymer ?
#
loop_
_entity_poly.entity_id
_entity_poly.type
_entity_poly.pdbx_seq_one_letter_code
_entity_poly.pdbx_strand_id
1 'polypeptide(L)'
;MQRLVSKTLVKGAMLAFLSITLMSTSCKKDTPVDPPVDDKITYTIPATYAFNGSDGLTSVDYAGQTDRINQLVELNNKLKTGDAAQLLSAQTLKDMFANVGGNGSGNFTFTSTRQLKDKCFSSDASAYEAIYDSAAVASDSGAVFAVAANGKAGLIKRSTNATILVDKNGFEFTQKSQKGLMGAVFLYQIFNVYLSDAKLGDAVDNTNLVAGKNYTAMEHYADEAFGYFGAPIDFKSNYTGTGTQRYWASYSAELDGALGCSDKIMTAFRSMRAAITNKDMVVKNQQREILYTELEKLVAACIIHYVNEVSVETNQGNILHALSELYGFMQGLKYNTVEKRKITNSELTVLFNHLGTNLWNVTSNHLNAIKDDLAARYGLTAVKNTL
;
A
#
# COMPACT_ATOMS: atom_id res chain seq x y z
N MET A 1 16.60 -64.40 -8.42
CA MET A 1 15.53 -65.42 -8.33
C MET A 1 14.25 -64.67 -8.66
N GLN A 2 13.79 -64.77 -9.91
CA GLN A 2 12.76 -65.70 -10.45
C GLN A 2 11.50 -65.71 -9.58
N ARG A 3 10.27 -65.43 -10.09
CA ARG A 3 9.53 -65.75 -11.35
C ARG A 3 8.35 -64.81 -11.46
N LEU A 4 8.02 -64.18 -12.50
CA LEU A 4 7.13 -64.52 -13.66
C LEU A 4 6.09 -65.66 -13.46
N VAL A 5 4.81 -65.34 -13.77
CA VAL A 5 3.79 -66.13 -14.55
C VAL A 5 2.52 -65.24 -14.56
N SER A 6 2.00 -64.68 -15.57
CA SER A 6 1.46 -65.11 -16.91
C SER A 6 0.02 -65.61 -16.88
N LYS A 7 -0.84 -64.90 -17.65
CA LYS A 7 -2.03 -65.32 -18.48
C LYS A 7 -3.30 -65.82 -17.75
N THR A 8 -4.52 -65.47 -18.16
CA THR A 8 -5.16 -65.93 -19.40
C THR A 8 -6.48 -65.15 -19.67
N LEU A 9 -6.75 -64.90 -20.95
CA LEU A 9 -8.01 -64.46 -21.56
C LEU A 9 -9.08 -65.53 -21.43
N VAL A 10 -10.37 -65.13 -21.26
CA VAL A 10 -11.52 -65.94 -21.76
C VAL A 10 -12.51 -64.97 -22.43
N LYS A 11 -12.73 -65.26 -23.73
CA LYS A 11 -13.80 -64.69 -24.55
C LYS A 11 -15.08 -65.50 -24.27
N GLY A 12 -16.22 -64.85 -24.18
CA GLY A 12 -17.55 -65.46 -24.22
C GLY A 12 -18.52 -64.48 -24.87
N ALA A 13 -18.86 -64.83 -26.11
CA ALA A 13 -19.96 -64.20 -26.85
C ALA A 13 -21.25 -65.00 -26.61
N MET A 14 -22.38 -64.32 -26.39
CA MET A 14 -23.71 -64.91 -26.68
C MET A 14 -24.75 -63.79 -26.84
N LEU A 15 -25.21 -63.73 -28.04
CA LEU A 15 -26.54 -63.61 -28.67
C LEU A 15 -27.62 -62.70 -28.01
N ALA A 16 -28.15 -61.97 -28.94
CA ALA A 16 -29.26 -61.03 -28.94
C ALA A 16 -30.61 -61.63 -28.52
N PHE A 17 -31.41 -60.77 -27.86
CA PHE A 17 -32.90 -60.82 -28.01
C PHE A 17 -33.38 -59.37 -28.20
N LEU A 18 -33.96 -59.18 -29.39
CA LEU A 18 -34.58 -57.95 -29.84
C LEU A 18 -36.01 -57.89 -29.33
N SER A 19 -36.32 -57.09 -28.34
CA SER A 19 -37.70 -56.79 -27.97
C SER A 19 -37.96 -55.33 -28.28
N ILE A 20 -38.70 -55.06 -29.33
CA ILE A 20 -39.19 -53.74 -29.73
C ILE A 20 -40.36 -53.38 -28.81
N THR A 21 -40.13 -52.51 -27.90
CA THR A 21 -41.19 -51.77 -27.15
C THR A 21 -41.39 -50.43 -27.80
N LEU A 22 -42.53 -50.25 -28.47
CA LEU A 22 -43.01 -48.93 -28.91
C LEU A 22 -43.26 -48.09 -27.67
N MET A 23 -42.34 -47.11 -27.38
CA MET A 23 -42.64 -46.02 -26.48
C MET A 23 -43.17 -44.84 -27.28
N SER A 24 -44.44 -44.51 -27.07
CA SER A 24 -45.07 -43.30 -27.50
C SER A 24 -44.32 -42.10 -26.86
N THR A 25 -43.54 -41.39 -27.63
CA THR A 25 -42.95 -40.10 -27.23
C THR A 25 -44.06 -39.06 -27.19
N SER A 26 -44.50 -38.75 -25.97
CA SER A 26 -45.24 -37.52 -25.70
C SER A 26 -44.27 -36.37 -25.84
N CYS A 27 -44.39 -35.57 -26.92
CA CYS A 27 -43.73 -34.27 -27.03
C CYS A 27 -44.29 -33.35 -25.96
N LYS A 28 -43.59 -33.25 -24.82
CA LYS A 28 -43.71 -32.04 -23.99
C LYS A 28 -43.11 -30.90 -24.81
N LYS A 29 -43.91 -29.88 -25.12
CA LYS A 29 -43.42 -28.58 -25.55
C LYS A 29 -42.48 -28.10 -24.46
N ASP A 30 -41.17 -28.07 -24.73
CA ASP A 30 -40.24 -27.30 -23.94
C ASP A 30 -40.68 -25.84 -24.02
N THR A 31 -41.17 -25.30 -22.93
CA THR A 31 -41.27 -23.87 -22.75
C THR A 31 -39.84 -23.34 -22.86
N PRO A 32 -39.60 -22.31 -23.72
CA PRO A 32 -38.29 -21.65 -23.74
C PRO A 32 -37.97 -21.22 -22.31
N VAL A 33 -36.91 -21.77 -21.74
CA VAL A 33 -36.33 -21.20 -20.52
C VAL A 33 -35.75 -19.86 -20.97
N ASP A 34 -36.38 -18.78 -20.55
CA ASP A 34 -35.80 -17.47 -20.74
C ASP A 34 -34.36 -17.52 -20.23
N PRO A 35 -33.37 -16.95 -20.97
CA PRO A 35 -32.01 -16.86 -20.46
C PRO A 35 -32.09 -16.18 -19.10
N PRO A 36 -31.24 -16.60 -18.11
CA PRO A 36 -31.25 -15.98 -16.81
C PRO A 36 -31.12 -14.47 -17.02
N VAL A 37 -32.09 -13.73 -16.53
CA VAL A 37 -32.02 -12.27 -16.50
C VAL A 37 -30.77 -11.96 -15.69
N ASP A 38 -29.80 -11.35 -16.34
CA ASP A 38 -28.63 -10.83 -15.66
C ASP A 38 -29.14 -9.64 -14.82
N ASP A 39 -29.52 -9.92 -13.57
CA ASP A 39 -30.02 -8.93 -12.62
C ASP A 39 -28.88 -7.97 -12.24
N LYS A 40 -28.36 -7.28 -13.25
CA LYS A 40 -27.33 -6.27 -13.05
C LYS A 40 -27.90 -5.19 -12.16
N ILE A 41 -27.43 -5.15 -10.92
CA ILE A 41 -27.80 -4.12 -9.96
C ILE A 41 -27.42 -2.76 -10.56
N THR A 42 -28.41 -1.89 -10.77
CA THR A 42 -28.19 -0.55 -11.34
C THR A 42 -28.14 0.48 -10.22
N TYR A 43 -27.02 1.17 -10.08
CA TYR A 43 -26.85 2.26 -9.13
C TYR A 43 -25.86 3.31 -9.68
N THR A 44 -25.91 4.51 -9.12
CA THR A 44 -25.00 5.59 -9.50
C THR A 44 -23.74 5.56 -8.64
N ILE A 45 -22.59 5.65 -9.28
CA ILE A 45 -21.32 5.86 -8.59
C ILE A 45 -21.14 7.37 -8.37
N PRO A 46 -21.01 7.87 -7.13
CA PRO A 46 -20.83 9.30 -6.88
C PRO A 46 -19.56 9.85 -7.54
N ALA A 47 -19.60 11.11 -7.95
CA ALA A 47 -18.45 11.80 -8.55
C ALA A 47 -17.31 12.04 -7.53
N THR A 48 -17.64 12.07 -6.24
CA THR A 48 -16.71 12.22 -5.12
C THR A 48 -16.84 11.06 -4.14
N TYR A 49 -15.90 10.88 -3.22
CA TYR A 49 -16.00 9.88 -2.15
C TYR A 49 -16.92 10.38 -1.03
N ALA A 50 -18.17 10.69 -1.41
CA ALA A 50 -19.22 11.19 -0.51
C ALA A 50 -20.43 10.24 -0.58
N PHE A 51 -20.76 9.67 0.57
CA PHE A 51 -21.87 8.72 0.74
C PHE A 51 -22.70 9.15 1.94
N ASN A 52 -24.02 9.04 1.81
CA ASN A 52 -24.95 9.37 2.88
C ASN A 52 -25.68 8.11 3.36
N GLY A 53 -25.97 8.07 4.64
CA GLY A 53 -26.87 7.09 5.23
C GLY A 53 -28.35 7.40 4.88
N SER A 54 -29.24 6.54 5.35
CA SER A 54 -30.69 6.72 5.17
C SER A 54 -31.25 7.97 5.84
N ASP A 55 -30.51 8.54 6.78
CA ASP A 55 -30.82 9.80 7.48
C ASP A 55 -30.38 11.05 6.69
N GLY A 56 -29.77 10.87 5.51
CA GLY A 56 -29.26 11.95 4.66
C GLY A 56 -27.94 12.56 5.13
N LEU A 57 -27.40 12.12 6.28
CA LEU A 57 -26.09 12.58 6.78
C LEU A 57 -24.97 11.72 6.22
N THR A 58 -23.74 12.26 6.23
CA THR A 58 -22.57 11.50 5.76
C THR A 58 -22.43 10.17 6.49
N SER A 59 -22.27 9.09 5.73
CA SER A 59 -21.96 7.75 6.25
C SER A 59 -20.47 7.40 6.11
N VAL A 60 -19.64 8.37 5.69
CA VAL A 60 -18.18 8.18 5.54
C VAL A 60 -17.48 8.54 6.83
N ASP A 61 -16.69 7.60 7.36
CA ASP A 61 -15.93 7.79 8.61
C ASP A 61 -14.54 7.15 8.51
N TYR A 62 -13.50 7.99 8.43
CA TYR A 62 -12.08 7.60 8.49
C TYR A 62 -11.26 8.53 9.37
N ALA A 63 -11.88 9.11 10.40
CA ALA A 63 -11.21 10.04 11.30
C ALA A 63 -9.95 9.46 11.95
N GLY A 64 -9.98 8.16 12.30
CA GLY A 64 -8.83 7.50 12.88
C GLY A 64 -7.62 7.38 11.95
N GLN A 65 -7.83 7.30 10.64
CA GLN A 65 -6.78 7.30 9.62
C GLN A 65 -6.20 8.71 9.45
N THR A 66 -7.05 9.73 9.47
CA THR A 66 -6.64 11.13 9.46
C THR A 66 -5.74 11.45 10.63
N ASP A 67 -6.08 10.98 11.85
CA ASP A 67 -5.25 11.16 13.04
C ASP A 67 -3.85 10.55 12.86
N ARG A 68 -3.75 9.33 12.33
CA ARG A 68 -2.46 8.66 12.09
C ARG A 68 -1.64 9.34 10.99
N ILE A 69 -2.29 9.86 9.97
CA ILE A 69 -1.63 10.68 8.95
C ILE A 69 -1.04 11.94 9.60
N ASN A 70 -1.79 12.63 10.47
CA ASN A 70 -1.31 13.79 11.20
C ASN A 70 -0.16 13.43 12.15
N GLN A 71 -0.27 12.30 12.87
CA GLN A 71 0.82 11.80 13.72
C GLN A 71 2.10 11.56 12.93
N LEU A 72 2.02 10.96 11.74
CA LEU A 72 3.21 10.74 10.91
C LEU A 72 3.82 12.07 10.42
N VAL A 73 2.99 13.06 10.08
CA VAL A 73 3.47 14.40 9.71
C VAL A 73 4.25 15.02 10.86
N GLU A 74 3.68 15.03 12.06
CA GLU A 74 4.32 15.70 13.22
C GLU A 74 5.53 14.92 13.74
N LEU A 75 5.48 13.57 13.74
CA LEU A 75 6.63 12.73 14.06
C LEU A 75 7.79 12.98 13.09
N ASN A 76 7.50 13.07 11.79
CA ASN A 76 8.52 13.39 10.79
C ASN A 76 9.08 14.80 10.96
N ASN A 77 8.24 15.79 11.27
CA ASN A 77 8.67 17.15 11.56
C ASN A 77 9.60 17.19 12.79
N LYS A 78 9.29 16.40 13.83
CA LYS A 78 10.14 16.28 15.02
C LYS A 78 11.49 15.65 14.68
N LEU A 79 11.49 14.54 13.93
CA LEU A 79 12.71 13.87 13.49
C LEU A 79 13.57 14.80 12.61
N LYS A 80 12.92 15.58 11.74
CA LYS A 80 13.55 16.54 10.84
C LYS A 80 14.25 17.69 11.57
N THR A 81 13.99 17.94 12.87
CA THR A 81 14.79 18.92 13.63
C THR A 81 16.25 18.50 13.73
N GLY A 82 16.58 17.20 13.63
CA GLY A 82 17.94 16.70 13.52
C GLY A 82 18.67 17.18 12.27
N ASP A 83 17.97 17.39 11.15
CA ASP A 83 18.51 17.94 9.91
C ASP A 83 18.99 19.41 10.10
N ALA A 84 18.38 20.11 11.04
CA ALA A 84 18.77 21.47 11.46
C ALA A 84 19.75 21.48 12.64
N ALA A 85 20.49 20.41 12.85
CA ALA A 85 21.48 20.26 13.91
C ALA A 85 20.92 20.39 15.34
N GLN A 86 19.65 19.98 15.56
CA GLN A 86 19.09 19.92 16.91
C GLN A 86 19.25 18.49 17.47
N LEU A 87 19.50 18.40 18.76
CA LEU A 87 19.56 17.13 19.47
C LEU A 87 18.19 16.42 19.44
N LEU A 88 18.18 15.17 19.07
CA LEU A 88 16.99 14.32 19.07
C LEU A 88 16.93 13.48 20.35
N SER A 89 15.74 13.31 20.88
CA SER A 89 15.47 12.36 21.96
C SER A 89 14.80 11.11 21.38
N ALA A 90 15.45 9.96 21.50
CA ALA A 90 14.89 8.69 21.10
C ALA A 90 13.56 8.41 21.83
N GLN A 91 13.49 8.72 23.13
CA GLN A 91 12.28 8.54 23.93
C GLN A 91 11.13 9.39 23.40
N THR A 92 11.38 10.67 23.09
CA THR A 92 10.35 11.55 22.49
C THR A 92 9.80 10.98 21.19
N LEU A 93 10.66 10.52 20.28
CA LEU A 93 10.25 9.95 19.00
C LEU A 93 9.45 8.65 19.17
N LYS A 94 9.85 7.79 20.12
CA LYS A 94 9.14 6.56 20.48
C LYS A 94 7.78 6.87 21.13
N ASP A 95 7.71 7.87 22.00
CA ASP A 95 6.47 8.32 22.62
C ASP A 95 5.48 8.87 21.59
N MET A 96 5.97 9.60 20.59
CA MET A 96 5.15 10.05 19.46
C MET A 96 4.68 8.86 18.62
N PHE A 97 5.55 7.90 18.30
CA PHE A 97 5.18 6.71 17.53
C PHE A 97 4.10 5.88 18.23
N ALA A 98 4.20 5.73 19.55
CA ALA A 98 3.25 5.01 20.40
C ALA A 98 2.08 5.88 20.89
N ASN A 99 2.07 7.18 20.56
CA ASN A 99 1.09 8.17 21.04
C ASN A 99 0.87 8.12 22.56
N VAL A 100 1.96 8.09 23.34
CA VAL A 100 1.89 8.02 24.81
C VAL A 100 1.09 9.22 25.35
N GLY A 101 0.19 8.95 26.29
CA GLY A 101 -0.68 9.96 26.88
C GLY A 101 -1.72 10.57 25.93
N GLY A 102 -1.89 10.01 24.74
CA GLY A 102 -2.87 10.48 23.74
C GLY A 102 -2.44 11.73 22.96
N ASN A 103 -1.22 12.23 23.23
CA ASN A 103 -0.64 13.39 22.55
C ASN A 103 0.89 13.27 22.37
N GLY A 104 1.41 12.04 22.30
CA GLY A 104 2.85 11.78 22.14
C GLY A 104 3.69 12.36 23.26
N SER A 105 3.29 12.22 24.52
CA SER A 105 3.91 12.85 25.69
C SER A 105 4.00 14.39 25.56
N GLY A 106 2.97 15.03 24.99
CA GLY A 106 2.93 16.48 24.80
C GLY A 106 3.66 16.99 23.55
N ASN A 107 4.03 16.08 22.63
CA ASN A 107 4.76 16.47 21.40
C ASN A 107 3.86 16.56 20.16
N PHE A 108 2.59 16.13 20.22
CA PHE A 108 1.59 16.41 19.19
C PHE A 108 0.78 17.66 19.51
N THR A 109 0.39 18.40 18.48
CA THR A 109 -0.46 19.58 18.58
C THR A 109 -1.93 19.26 18.83
N PHE A 110 -2.31 17.98 18.77
CA PHE A 110 -3.66 17.48 18.97
C PHE A 110 -3.66 16.25 19.88
N THR A 111 -4.84 15.87 20.34
CA THR A 111 -5.06 14.65 21.14
C THR A 111 -5.82 13.62 20.34
N SER A 112 -5.46 12.35 20.48
CA SER A 112 -6.13 11.22 19.86
C SER A 112 -5.89 9.96 20.67
N THR A 113 -6.83 9.03 20.65
CA THR A 113 -6.64 7.68 21.19
C THR A 113 -5.94 6.76 20.19
N ARG A 114 -5.70 7.23 18.96
CA ARG A 114 -5.08 6.46 17.89
C ARG A 114 -3.55 6.55 18.00
N GLN A 115 -2.85 5.56 17.46
CA GLN A 115 -1.40 5.54 17.42
C GLN A 115 -0.90 4.89 16.13
N LEU A 116 0.32 5.22 15.71
CA LEU A 116 0.98 4.60 14.55
C LEU A 116 1.46 3.18 14.87
N LYS A 117 2.04 2.99 16.06
CA LYS A 117 2.71 1.75 16.47
C LYS A 117 1.78 0.54 16.46
N ASP A 118 0.53 0.67 16.94
CA ASP A 118 -0.45 -0.42 16.99
C ASP A 118 -0.98 -0.84 15.61
N LYS A 119 -0.78 -0.01 14.61
CA LYS A 119 -1.16 -0.26 13.20
C LYS A 119 0.03 -0.58 12.30
N CYS A 120 1.23 -0.42 12.82
CA CYS A 120 2.43 -0.86 12.12
C CYS A 120 2.44 -2.39 12.00
N PHE A 121 2.97 -2.90 10.89
CA PHE A 121 3.25 -4.33 10.79
C PHE A 121 4.10 -4.75 11.99
N SER A 122 3.61 -5.67 12.79
CA SER A 122 4.13 -5.94 14.14
C SER A 122 5.61 -6.32 14.16
N SER A 123 6.06 -7.07 13.14
CA SER A 123 7.46 -7.48 13.01
C SER A 123 8.41 -6.31 12.72
N ASP A 124 7.91 -5.16 12.27
CA ASP A 124 8.74 -4.01 11.89
C ASP A 124 8.72 -2.88 12.95
N ALA A 125 7.80 -2.90 13.89
CA ALA A 125 7.64 -1.82 14.86
C ALA A 125 8.94 -1.54 15.64
N SER A 126 9.66 -2.58 16.06
CA SER A 126 10.96 -2.45 16.75
C SER A 126 12.06 -1.90 15.85
N ALA A 127 11.99 -2.15 14.54
CA ALA A 127 12.96 -1.60 13.59
C ALA A 127 12.81 -0.08 13.46
N TYR A 128 11.57 0.46 13.51
CA TYR A 128 11.36 1.91 13.55
C TYR A 128 11.84 2.53 14.86
N GLU A 129 11.61 1.88 16.00
CA GLU A 129 12.19 2.34 17.27
C GLU A 129 13.72 2.38 17.24
N ALA A 130 14.36 1.39 16.61
CA ALA A 130 15.82 1.39 16.41
C ALA A 130 16.31 2.51 15.46
N ILE A 131 15.49 2.94 14.49
CA ILE A 131 15.79 4.14 13.69
C ILE A 131 15.84 5.39 14.60
N TYR A 132 14.90 5.53 15.53
CA TYR A 132 14.83 6.66 16.45
C TYR A 132 16.01 6.65 17.46
N ASP A 133 16.40 5.48 17.96
CA ASP A 133 17.61 5.32 18.77
C ASP A 133 18.85 5.77 17.99
N SER A 134 18.99 5.31 16.77
CA SER A 134 20.12 5.63 15.91
C SER A 134 20.17 7.11 15.52
N ALA A 135 19.01 7.73 15.27
CA ALA A 135 18.89 9.15 14.97
C ALA A 135 19.31 10.02 16.16
N ALA A 136 18.88 9.65 17.39
CA ALA A 136 19.28 10.33 18.60
C ALA A 136 20.79 10.25 18.80
N VAL A 137 21.40 9.05 18.66
CA VAL A 137 22.87 8.88 18.76
C VAL A 137 23.58 9.71 17.68
N ALA A 138 23.11 9.70 16.44
CA ALA A 138 23.72 10.46 15.36
C ALA A 138 23.67 11.98 15.61
N SER A 139 22.62 12.46 16.27
CA SER A 139 22.48 13.88 16.64
C SER A 139 23.30 14.29 17.87
N ASP A 140 23.70 13.33 18.75
CA ASP A 140 24.38 13.57 20.04
C ASP A 140 25.87 13.15 20.04
N SER A 141 26.42 12.72 18.94
CA SER A 141 27.78 12.13 18.88
C SER A 141 28.95 13.08 19.22
N GLY A 142 28.72 14.17 19.97
CA GLY A 142 29.70 15.25 20.20
C GLY A 142 30.08 15.94 18.88
N ALA A 143 29.50 15.47 17.85
CA ALA A 143 29.70 15.76 16.46
C ALA A 143 28.36 16.21 15.84
N VAL A 144 27.51 16.88 16.60
CA VAL A 144 26.21 17.44 16.12
C VAL A 144 26.40 18.20 14.81
N PHE A 145 27.63 18.68 14.57
CA PHE A 145 28.03 19.35 13.35
C PHE A 145 29.07 18.57 12.54
N ALA A 146 29.27 17.28 12.83
CA ALA A 146 30.18 16.47 12.03
C ALA A 146 29.63 16.32 10.61
N VAL A 147 30.51 16.54 9.63
CA VAL A 147 30.18 16.22 8.24
C VAL A 147 30.11 14.71 8.09
N ALA A 148 28.98 14.23 7.55
CA ALA A 148 28.79 12.82 7.24
C ALA A 148 29.77 12.36 6.15
N ALA A 149 30.22 11.12 6.26
CA ALA A 149 31.04 10.47 5.27
C ALA A 149 30.76 8.97 5.32
N ASN A 150 31.22 8.22 4.32
CA ASN A 150 31.13 6.77 4.34
C ASN A 150 31.76 6.21 5.63
N GLY A 151 30.97 5.46 6.41
CA GLY A 151 31.33 4.94 7.71
C GLY A 151 31.16 5.91 8.89
N LYS A 152 30.73 7.15 8.65
CA LYS A 152 30.52 8.19 9.69
C LYS A 152 29.17 8.86 9.55
N ALA A 153 28.32 8.74 10.60
CA ALA A 153 27.07 9.47 10.69
C ALA A 153 27.28 10.99 10.87
N GLY A 154 26.33 11.79 10.48
CA GLY A 154 26.37 13.25 10.65
C GLY A 154 25.48 13.99 9.66
N LEU A 155 25.77 15.28 9.51
CA LEU A 155 25.06 16.19 8.60
C LEU A 155 25.77 16.25 7.24
N ILE A 156 24.97 16.25 6.18
CA ILE A 156 25.45 16.50 4.81
C ILE A 156 24.57 17.56 4.15
N LYS A 157 25.18 18.42 3.35
CA LYS A 157 24.47 19.50 2.65
C LYS A 157 23.77 19.01 1.40
N ARG A 158 22.51 19.37 1.24
CA ARG A 158 21.73 19.27 -0.01
C ARG A 158 21.82 20.58 -0.83
N SER A 159 21.94 21.70 -0.14
CA SER A 159 22.13 23.04 -0.74
C SER A 159 22.85 23.95 0.25
N THR A 160 22.97 25.22 -0.09
CA THR A 160 23.54 26.24 0.81
C THR A 160 22.79 26.29 2.15
N ASN A 161 21.47 26.15 2.14
CA ASN A 161 20.59 26.32 3.30
C ASN A 161 19.87 25.04 3.76
N ALA A 162 20.18 23.91 3.19
CA ALA A 162 19.53 22.64 3.53
C ALA A 162 20.58 21.57 3.84
N THR A 163 20.40 20.94 5.00
CA THR A 163 21.16 19.76 5.45
C THR A 163 20.23 18.61 5.74
N ILE A 164 20.77 17.39 5.77
CA ILE A 164 20.09 16.18 6.24
C ILE A 164 20.99 15.44 7.22
N LEU A 165 20.39 14.79 8.21
CA LEU A 165 21.07 13.90 9.14
C LEU A 165 21.02 12.46 8.60
N VAL A 166 22.19 11.87 8.37
CA VAL A 166 22.31 10.51 7.87
C VAL A 166 23.07 9.60 8.83
N ASP A 167 22.78 8.31 8.76
CA ASP A 167 23.57 7.29 9.46
C ASP A 167 24.93 7.08 8.76
N LYS A 168 25.78 6.23 9.36
CA LYS A 168 27.13 5.92 8.81
C LYS A 168 27.09 5.28 7.42
N ASN A 169 25.97 4.71 7.04
CA ASN A 169 25.77 4.07 5.72
C ASN A 169 25.04 4.99 4.72
N GLY A 170 24.78 6.25 5.09
CA GLY A 170 24.19 7.25 4.22
C GLY A 170 22.65 7.28 4.22
N PHE A 171 21.98 6.49 5.06
CA PHE A 171 20.51 6.55 5.16
C PHE A 171 20.07 7.78 5.94
N GLU A 172 19.25 8.62 5.32
CA GLU A 172 18.58 9.74 5.98
C GLU A 172 17.47 9.21 6.90
N PHE A 173 17.51 9.59 8.16
CA PHE A 173 16.57 9.09 9.16
C PHE A 173 15.14 9.50 8.89
N THR A 174 14.90 10.73 8.44
CA THR A 174 13.57 11.25 8.12
C THR A 174 12.92 10.46 6.99
N GLN A 175 13.63 10.20 5.91
CA GLN A 175 13.09 9.48 4.77
C GLN A 175 12.92 7.99 5.07
N LYS A 176 13.89 7.38 5.72
CA LYS A 176 13.82 5.98 6.14
C LYS A 176 12.60 5.71 7.06
N SER A 177 12.33 6.64 7.98
CA SER A 177 11.16 6.57 8.86
C SER A 177 9.86 6.85 8.11
N GLN A 178 9.74 7.99 7.43
CA GLN A 178 8.49 8.43 6.81
C GLN A 178 8.03 7.50 5.68
N LYS A 179 8.90 7.25 4.69
CA LYS A 179 8.55 6.39 3.54
C LYS A 179 8.34 4.93 3.98
N GLY A 180 9.15 4.49 4.95
CA GLY A 180 8.96 3.17 5.54
C GLY A 180 7.61 3.03 6.25
N LEU A 181 7.18 4.00 7.07
CA LEU A 181 5.89 3.96 7.78
C LEU A 181 4.69 4.14 6.83
N MET A 182 4.84 4.84 5.70
CA MET A 182 3.82 4.82 4.63
C MET A 182 3.54 3.40 4.14
N GLY A 183 4.56 2.55 4.08
CA GLY A 183 4.42 1.12 3.81
C GLY A 183 3.91 0.34 5.01
N ALA A 184 4.65 0.37 6.11
CA ALA A 184 4.45 -0.47 7.29
C ALA A 184 3.15 -0.19 8.06
N VAL A 185 2.60 1.02 7.93
CA VAL A 185 1.30 1.38 8.52
C VAL A 185 0.24 1.47 7.44
N PHE A 186 0.36 2.38 6.49
CA PHE A 186 -0.76 2.70 5.61
C PHE A 186 -1.03 1.59 4.59
N LEU A 187 -0.03 1.14 3.83
CA LEU A 187 -0.25 0.04 2.87
C LEU A 187 -0.54 -1.28 3.57
N TYR A 188 0.15 -1.58 4.68
CA TYR A 188 -0.13 -2.79 5.44
C TYR A 188 -1.59 -2.83 5.90
N GLN A 189 -2.12 -1.73 6.44
CA GLN A 189 -3.52 -1.64 6.86
C GLN A 189 -4.47 -1.71 5.66
N ILE A 190 -4.18 -1.02 4.55
CA ILE A 190 -5.01 -1.12 3.35
C ILE A 190 -5.05 -2.58 2.87
N PHE A 191 -3.91 -3.20 2.59
CA PHE A 191 -3.84 -4.50 1.93
C PHE A 191 -4.22 -5.67 2.83
N ASN A 192 -3.66 -5.73 4.05
CA ASN A 192 -3.80 -6.92 4.89
C ASN A 192 -4.96 -6.84 5.88
N VAL A 193 -5.49 -5.64 6.11
CA VAL A 193 -6.59 -5.45 7.06
C VAL A 193 -7.86 -5.05 6.32
N TYR A 194 -7.92 -3.85 5.77
CA TYR A 194 -9.20 -3.29 5.30
C TYR A 194 -9.68 -3.83 3.94
N LEU A 195 -8.78 -4.23 3.03
CA LEU A 195 -9.15 -4.91 1.80
C LEU A 195 -9.23 -6.44 1.95
N SER A 196 -8.95 -7.02 3.13
CA SER A 196 -8.99 -8.46 3.36
C SER A 196 -10.42 -9.02 3.41
N ASP A 197 -10.55 -10.34 3.27
CA ASP A 197 -11.85 -11.01 3.43
C ASP A 197 -12.39 -10.91 4.86
N ALA A 198 -11.53 -10.71 5.86
CA ALA A 198 -11.96 -10.46 7.23
C ALA A 198 -12.73 -9.13 7.39
N LYS A 199 -12.60 -8.21 6.44
CA LYS A 199 -13.23 -6.88 6.46
C LYS A 199 -14.19 -6.64 5.29
N LEU A 200 -13.92 -7.20 4.13
CA LEU A 200 -14.74 -7.05 2.92
C LEU A 200 -15.23 -8.38 2.32
N GLY A 201 -15.02 -9.50 3.02
CA GLY A 201 -15.55 -10.79 2.60
C GLY A 201 -17.06 -10.91 2.82
N ASP A 202 -17.69 -11.89 2.19
CA ASP A 202 -19.14 -12.05 2.18
C ASP A 202 -19.74 -12.39 3.57
N ALA A 203 -18.93 -12.85 4.53
CA ALA A 203 -19.34 -13.08 5.90
C ALA A 203 -19.40 -11.80 6.79
N VAL A 204 -18.90 -10.68 6.29
CA VAL A 204 -18.92 -9.40 7.03
C VAL A 204 -20.31 -8.77 6.94
N ASP A 205 -20.83 -8.32 8.10
CA ASP A 205 -22.15 -7.69 8.15
C ASP A 205 -22.19 -6.41 7.31
N ASN A 206 -23.00 -6.47 6.26
CA ASN A 206 -23.32 -5.35 5.40
C ASN A 206 -24.83 -5.06 5.37
N THR A 207 -25.57 -5.48 6.40
CA THR A 207 -27.03 -5.30 6.51
C THR A 207 -27.40 -4.38 7.67
N ASN A 208 -26.82 -4.66 8.84
CA ASN A 208 -27.12 -3.90 10.05
C ASN A 208 -26.18 -2.71 10.19
N LEU A 209 -26.75 -1.58 10.61
CA LEU A 209 -25.92 -0.43 10.96
C LEU A 209 -25.12 -0.70 12.25
N VAL A 210 -23.92 -0.18 12.29
CA VAL A 210 -23.11 -0.16 13.52
C VAL A 210 -23.85 0.68 14.56
N ALA A 211 -23.90 0.22 15.82
CA ALA A 211 -24.62 0.88 16.88
C ALA A 211 -24.23 2.37 17.02
N GLY A 212 -25.23 3.26 16.91
CA GLY A 212 -25.03 4.71 16.95
C GLY A 212 -24.39 5.33 15.71
N LYS A 213 -24.32 4.59 14.60
CA LYS A 213 -23.79 5.04 13.32
C LYS A 213 -24.82 4.87 12.22
N ASN A 214 -24.59 5.53 11.07
CA ASN A 214 -25.44 5.46 9.88
C ASN A 214 -24.76 4.71 8.71
N TYR A 215 -23.84 3.81 9.04
CA TYR A 215 -23.13 2.93 8.11
C TYR A 215 -23.07 1.48 8.64
N THR A 216 -22.89 0.53 7.73
CA THR A 216 -22.61 -0.87 8.08
C THR A 216 -21.12 -1.08 8.40
N ALA A 217 -20.76 -2.20 9.01
CA ALA A 217 -19.36 -2.52 9.30
C ALA A 217 -18.52 -2.58 8.00
N MET A 218 -19.05 -3.20 6.93
CA MET A 218 -18.35 -3.31 5.65
C MET A 218 -18.12 -1.94 4.99
N GLU A 219 -19.11 -1.05 5.05
CA GLU A 219 -19.01 0.33 4.55
C GLU A 219 -17.89 1.08 5.26
N HIS A 220 -17.85 1.01 6.58
CA HIS A 220 -16.82 1.65 7.38
C HIS A 220 -15.42 1.11 7.08
N TYR A 221 -15.26 -0.20 6.88
CA TYR A 221 -13.96 -0.77 6.52
C TYR A 221 -13.46 -0.29 5.15
N ALA A 222 -14.35 -0.07 4.19
CA ALA A 222 -13.98 0.55 2.92
C ALA A 222 -13.52 2.00 3.10
N ASP A 223 -14.20 2.77 3.96
CA ASP A 223 -13.82 4.14 4.31
C ASP A 223 -12.45 4.19 5.01
N GLU A 224 -12.15 3.22 5.89
CA GLU A 224 -10.85 3.12 6.55
C GLU A 224 -9.70 2.83 5.56
N ALA A 225 -9.95 1.98 4.54
CA ALA A 225 -8.98 1.76 3.45
C ALA A 225 -8.72 3.06 2.66
N PHE A 226 -9.80 3.77 2.28
CA PHE A 226 -9.71 5.07 1.61
C PHE A 226 -8.95 6.11 2.45
N GLY A 227 -9.23 6.18 3.75
CA GLY A 227 -8.58 7.14 4.66
C GLY A 227 -7.06 7.03 4.67
N TYR A 228 -6.50 5.81 4.62
CA TYR A 228 -5.05 5.61 4.55
C TYR A 228 -4.41 5.96 3.20
N PHE A 229 -5.19 6.03 2.13
CA PHE A 229 -4.69 6.55 0.86
C PHE A 229 -4.31 8.03 0.95
N GLY A 230 -5.01 8.78 1.80
CA GLY A 230 -4.68 10.17 2.14
C GLY A 230 -5.20 11.19 1.13
N ALA A 231 -6.24 10.84 0.38
CA ALA A 231 -6.88 11.73 -0.60
C ALA A 231 -8.02 12.54 0.00
N PRO A 232 -8.24 13.81 -0.45
CA PRO A 232 -9.51 14.48 -0.31
C PRO A 232 -10.64 13.71 -1.01
N ILE A 233 -11.87 13.91 -0.58
CA ILE A 233 -13.03 13.16 -1.13
C ILE A 233 -13.28 13.47 -2.62
N ASP A 234 -12.88 14.64 -3.09
CA ASP A 234 -13.00 15.13 -4.47
C ASP A 234 -11.70 15.02 -5.28
N PHE A 235 -10.70 14.28 -4.75
CA PHE A 235 -9.40 14.07 -5.39
C PHE A 235 -9.54 13.37 -6.75
N LYS A 236 -8.77 13.84 -7.71
CA LYS A 236 -8.69 13.33 -9.09
C LYS A 236 -7.38 13.74 -9.74
N SER A 237 -7.12 13.26 -10.96
CA SER A 237 -6.03 13.79 -11.79
C SER A 237 -6.18 15.32 -11.95
N ASN A 238 -5.06 16.04 -11.93
CA ASN A 238 -5.04 17.52 -11.95
C ASN A 238 -5.89 18.17 -10.85
N TYR A 239 -5.86 17.60 -9.65
CA TYR A 239 -6.62 18.09 -8.50
C TYR A 239 -6.23 19.53 -8.12
N THR A 240 -7.24 20.42 -8.06
CA THR A 240 -7.09 21.83 -7.69
C THR A 240 -8.02 22.24 -6.54
N GLY A 241 -8.58 21.26 -5.82
CA GLY A 241 -9.48 21.48 -4.70
C GLY A 241 -8.79 22.06 -3.47
N THR A 242 -9.55 22.34 -2.42
CA THR A 242 -9.05 22.97 -1.18
C THR A 242 -8.48 21.99 -0.17
N GLY A 243 -8.81 20.70 -0.29
CA GLY A 243 -8.25 19.64 0.56
C GLY A 243 -6.79 19.33 0.18
N THR A 244 -6.01 18.85 1.13
CA THR A 244 -4.60 18.49 0.89
C THR A 244 -4.49 17.00 0.68
N GLN A 245 -4.04 16.57 -0.51
CA GLN A 245 -3.60 15.19 -0.70
C GLN A 245 -2.31 14.95 0.08
N ARG A 246 -2.20 13.77 0.67
CA ARG A 246 -1.05 13.40 1.51
C ARG A 246 -0.52 12.02 1.14
N TYR A 247 0.77 11.84 1.30
CA TYR A 247 1.43 10.54 1.16
C TYR A 247 1.08 9.83 -0.15
N TRP A 248 0.37 8.69 -0.14
CA TRP A 248 0.10 7.92 -1.35
C TRP A 248 -0.72 8.69 -2.37
N ALA A 249 -1.67 9.52 -1.92
CA ALA A 249 -2.41 10.39 -2.83
C ALA A 249 -1.52 11.47 -3.46
N SER A 250 -0.54 12.02 -2.72
CA SER A 250 0.44 12.96 -3.27
C SER A 250 1.29 12.31 -4.35
N TYR A 251 1.83 11.12 -4.08
CA TYR A 251 2.63 10.38 -5.08
C TYR A 251 1.80 9.95 -6.29
N SER A 252 0.53 9.59 -6.08
CA SER A 252 -0.34 9.30 -7.22
C SER A 252 -0.56 10.53 -8.11
N ALA A 253 -0.68 11.72 -7.53
CA ALA A 253 -0.80 12.98 -8.28
C ALA A 253 0.50 13.33 -9.02
N GLU A 254 1.63 13.20 -8.35
CA GLU A 254 2.96 13.50 -8.89
C GLU A 254 3.28 12.64 -10.12
N LEU A 255 2.98 11.35 -10.04
CA LEU A 255 3.27 10.38 -11.10
C LEU A 255 2.11 10.18 -12.09
N ASP A 256 1.00 10.91 -11.93
CA ASP A 256 -0.24 10.69 -12.70
C ASP A 256 -0.04 10.92 -14.20
N GLY A 257 0.80 11.89 -14.58
CA GLY A 257 1.10 12.18 -15.98
C GLY A 257 1.67 10.99 -16.75
N ALA A 258 2.45 10.13 -16.07
CA ALA A 258 3.03 8.93 -16.65
C ALA A 258 2.15 7.67 -16.44
N LEU A 259 1.42 7.60 -15.31
CA LEU A 259 0.70 6.41 -14.90
C LEU A 259 -0.80 6.45 -15.20
N GLY A 260 -1.43 7.64 -15.16
CA GLY A 260 -2.89 7.80 -15.17
C GLY A 260 -3.54 7.03 -14.01
N CYS A 261 -2.93 7.05 -12.82
CA CYS A 261 -3.33 6.19 -11.71
C CYS A 261 -4.31 6.85 -10.75
N SER A 262 -4.31 8.19 -10.61
CA SER A 262 -5.13 8.89 -9.62
C SER A 262 -6.62 8.64 -9.83
N ASP A 263 -7.12 8.82 -11.06
CA ASP A 263 -8.53 8.56 -11.37
C ASP A 263 -8.90 7.08 -11.29
N LYS A 264 -7.98 6.17 -11.62
CA LYS A 264 -8.21 4.73 -11.48
C LYS A 264 -8.39 4.33 -10.02
N ILE A 265 -7.48 4.77 -9.15
CA ILE A 265 -7.54 4.48 -7.71
C ILE A 265 -8.79 5.09 -7.09
N MET A 266 -9.09 6.36 -7.38
CA MET A 266 -10.28 7.03 -6.86
C MET A 266 -11.58 6.41 -7.38
N THR A 267 -11.63 6.04 -8.65
CA THR A 267 -12.80 5.35 -9.23
C THR A 267 -12.99 3.99 -8.58
N ALA A 268 -11.89 3.24 -8.34
CA ALA A 268 -11.97 1.96 -7.65
C ALA A 268 -12.50 2.11 -6.21
N PHE A 269 -12.02 3.08 -5.44
CA PHE A 269 -12.53 3.35 -4.10
C PHE A 269 -14.02 3.72 -4.12
N ARG A 270 -14.43 4.67 -4.97
CA ARG A 270 -15.84 5.11 -5.08
C ARG A 270 -16.75 3.97 -5.54
N SER A 271 -16.35 3.24 -6.56
CA SER A 271 -17.14 2.13 -7.10
C SER A 271 -17.24 0.98 -6.09
N MET A 272 -16.17 0.66 -5.37
CA MET A 272 -16.18 -0.35 -4.31
C MET A 272 -17.15 0.04 -3.19
N ARG A 273 -17.09 1.29 -2.71
CA ARG A 273 -17.98 1.78 -1.64
C ARG A 273 -19.45 1.84 -2.10
N ALA A 274 -19.71 2.28 -3.35
CA ALA A 274 -21.05 2.28 -3.93
C ALA A 274 -21.59 0.84 -4.07
N ALA A 275 -20.77 -0.10 -4.52
CA ALA A 275 -21.13 -1.51 -4.64
C ALA A 275 -21.48 -2.12 -3.27
N ILE A 276 -20.72 -1.81 -2.22
CA ILE A 276 -21.02 -2.24 -0.84
C ILE A 276 -22.38 -1.72 -0.39
N THR A 277 -22.66 -0.42 -0.57
CA THR A 277 -23.95 0.18 -0.22
C THR A 277 -25.10 -0.49 -0.95
N ASN A 278 -24.92 -0.85 -2.22
CA ASN A 278 -25.95 -1.46 -3.07
C ASN A 278 -25.92 -3.00 -3.07
N LYS A 279 -25.11 -3.63 -2.21
CA LYS A 279 -25.00 -5.09 -2.06
C LYS A 279 -24.47 -5.81 -3.33
N ASP A 280 -23.79 -5.10 -4.20
CA ASP A 280 -23.15 -5.65 -5.41
C ASP A 280 -21.75 -6.19 -5.05
N MET A 281 -21.73 -7.43 -4.54
CA MET A 281 -20.49 -8.07 -4.10
C MET A 281 -19.55 -8.40 -5.26
N VAL A 282 -20.07 -8.57 -6.47
CA VAL A 282 -19.27 -8.83 -7.69
C VAL A 282 -18.44 -7.60 -8.02
N VAL A 283 -19.07 -6.44 -8.17
CA VAL A 283 -18.35 -5.19 -8.43
C VAL A 283 -17.44 -4.81 -7.27
N LYS A 284 -17.90 -4.97 -6.02
CA LYS A 284 -17.04 -4.76 -4.84
C LYS A 284 -15.71 -5.53 -4.96
N ASN A 285 -15.78 -6.84 -5.28
CA ASN A 285 -14.58 -7.68 -5.41
C ASN A 285 -13.70 -7.25 -6.59
N GLN A 286 -14.29 -6.91 -7.75
CA GLN A 286 -13.54 -6.40 -8.90
C GLN A 286 -12.77 -5.12 -8.57
N GLN A 287 -13.40 -4.17 -7.91
CA GLN A 287 -12.75 -2.91 -7.54
C GLN A 287 -11.67 -3.09 -6.47
N ARG A 288 -11.87 -4.02 -5.54
CA ARG A 288 -10.86 -4.43 -4.57
C ARG A 288 -9.58 -4.94 -5.25
N GLU A 289 -9.69 -5.78 -6.29
CA GLU A 289 -8.54 -6.27 -7.06
C GLU A 289 -7.81 -5.14 -7.80
N ILE A 290 -8.54 -4.16 -8.32
CA ILE A 290 -7.93 -2.97 -8.92
C ILE A 290 -7.10 -2.20 -7.89
N LEU A 291 -7.61 -2.02 -6.66
CA LEU A 291 -6.88 -1.34 -5.60
C LEU A 291 -5.59 -2.07 -5.22
N TYR A 292 -5.61 -3.40 -5.07
CA TYR A 292 -4.39 -4.19 -4.84
C TYR A 292 -3.35 -3.95 -5.93
N THR A 293 -3.78 -3.96 -7.19
CA THR A 293 -2.89 -3.83 -8.35
C THR A 293 -2.34 -2.42 -8.52
N GLU A 294 -3.19 -1.41 -8.49
CA GLU A 294 -2.78 -0.03 -8.80
C GLU A 294 -1.98 0.59 -7.66
N LEU A 295 -2.29 0.29 -6.39
CA LEU A 295 -1.49 0.78 -5.26
C LEU A 295 -0.09 0.15 -5.21
N GLU A 296 0.04 -1.15 -5.48
CA GLU A 296 1.37 -1.78 -5.54
C GLU A 296 2.19 -1.26 -6.74
N LYS A 297 1.53 -1.07 -7.89
CA LYS A 297 2.15 -0.46 -9.07
C LYS A 297 2.62 0.97 -8.79
N LEU A 298 1.86 1.76 -8.01
CA LEU A 298 2.27 3.10 -7.58
C LEU A 298 3.56 3.03 -6.74
N VAL A 299 3.68 2.07 -5.82
CA VAL A 299 4.93 1.88 -5.05
C VAL A 299 6.11 1.61 -5.97
N ALA A 300 5.95 0.71 -6.93
CA ALA A 300 7.01 0.38 -7.89
C ALA A 300 7.40 1.59 -8.75
N ALA A 301 6.41 2.40 -9.14
CA ALA A 301 6.66 3.63 -9.91
C ALA A 301 7.40 4.69 -9.09
N CYS A 302 7.09 4.86 -7.79
CA CYS A 302 7.85 5.73 -6.90
C CYS A 302 9.32 5.30 -6.81
N ILE A 303 9.61 4.02 -6.72
CA ILE A 303 10.99 3.51 -6.71
C ILE A 303 11.71 3.88 -8.01
N ILE A 304 11.07 3.67 -9.17
CA ILE A 304 11.63 4.01 -10.49
C ILE A 304 11.87 5.53 -10.60
N HIS A 305 10.93 6.34 -10.12
CA HIS A 305 11.04 7.80 -10.07
C HIS A 305 12.32 8.23 -9.35
N TYR A 306 12.56 7.72 -8.14
CA TYR A 306 13.76 8.05 -7.38
C TYR A 306 15.05 7.48 -7.97
N VAL A 307 14.99 6.37 -8.70
CA VAL A 307 16.13 5.92 -9.52
C VAL A 307 16.47 6.96 -10.59
N ASN A 308 15.46 7.52 -11.26
CA ASN A 308 15.68 8.54 -12.28
C ASN A 308 16.23 9.85 -11.68
N GLU A 309 15.68 10.28 -10.52
CA GLU A 309 16.18 11.45 -9.81
C GLU A 309 17.67 11.30 -9.46
N VAL A 310 18.06 10.18 -8.84
CA VAL A 310 19.47 9.91 -8.52
C VAL A 310 20.35 9.89 -9.77
N SER A 311 19.84 9.42 -10.91
CA SER A 311 20.62 9.24 -12.13
C SER A 311 21.11 10.57 -12.74
N VAL A 312 20.47 11.68 -12.41
CA VAL A 312 20.81 13.03 -12.92
C VAL A 312 21.40 13.93 -11.85
N GLU A 313 21.38 13.49 -10.59
CA GLU A 313 21.83 14.30 -9.46
C GLU A 313 23.36 14.20 -9.27
N THR A 314 23.98 15.30 -8.87
CA THR A 314 25.42 15.40 -8.65
C THR A 314 25.78 15.77 -7.19
N ASN A 315 24.85 16.37 -6.45
CA ASN A 315 25.07 16.69 -5.04
C ASN A 315 24.89 15.42 -4.19
N GLN A 316 25.92 15.05 -3.44
CA GLN A 316 25.92 13.82 -2.65
C GLN A 316 24.79 13.80 -1.58
N GLY A 317 24.44 14.95 -0.99
CA GLY A 317 23.34 15.02 -0.02
C GLY A 317 21.98 14.76 -0.68
N ASN A 318 21.76 15.26 -1.90
CA ASN A 318 20.54 14.98 -2.67
C ASN A 318 20.50 13.51 -3.11
N ILE A 319 21.63 12.94 -3.54
CA ILE A 319 21.75 11.52 -3.87
C ILE A 319 21.33 10.65 -2.67
N LEU A 320 21.88 10.90 -1.49
CA LEU A 320 21.56 10.12 -0.28
C LEU A 320 20.11 10.29 0.15
N HIS A 321 19.55 11.50 0.00
CA HIS A 321 18.14 11.78 0.23
C HIS A 321 17.25 10.91 -0.65
N ALA A 322 17.41 10.99 -1.97
CA ALA A 322 16.63 10.24 -2.93
C ALA A 322 16.80 8.72 -2.78
N LEU A 323 18.02 8.22 -2.50
CA LEU A 323 18.27 6.82 -2.18
C LEU A 323 17.58 6.37 -0.88
N SER A 324 17.46 7.26 0.12
CA SER A 324 16.75 6.95 1.36
C SER A 324 15.24 6.88 1.16
N GLU A 325 14.67 7.72 0.29
CA GLU A 325 13.28 7.64 -0.14
C GLU A 325 13.02 6.35 -0.91
N LEU A 326 13.87 6.05 -1.90
CA LEU A 326 13.84 4.80 -2.67
C LEU A 326 13.84 3.58 -1.75
N TYR A 327 14.75 3.52 -0.76
CA TYR A 327 14.80 2.44 0.22
C TYR A 327 13.49 2.30 0.99
N GLY A 328 12.91 3.41 1.46
CA GLY A 328 11.65 3.41 2.19
C GLY A 328 10.49 2.87 1.32
N PHE A 329 10.42 3.25 0.04
CA PHE A 329 9.42 2.70 -0.89
C PHE A 329 9.67 1.22 -1.21
N MET A 330 10.91 0.78 -1.33
CA MET A 330 11.22 -0.65 -1.50
C MET A 330 10.68 -1.49 -0.34
N GLN A 331 10.72 -0.98 0.91
CA GLN A 331 10.06 -1.63 2.04
C GLN A 331 8.54 -1.77 1.81
N GLY A 332 7.92 -0.81 1.11
CA GLY A 332 6.49 -0.80 0.79
C GLY A 332 6.03 -2.02 0.00
N LEU A 333 6.88 -2.57 -0.88
CA LEU A 333 6.54 -3.72 -1.73
C LEU A 333 6.26 -5.01 -0.97
N LYS A 334 6.74 -5.15 0.28
CA LYS A 334 6.51 -6.36 1.08
C LYS A 334 5.13 -6.42 1.74
N TYR A 335 4.40 -5.29 1.79
CA TYR A 335 3.17 -5.20 2.58
C TYR A 335 1.89 -5.57 1.82
N ASN A 336 1.93 -5.77 0.50
CA ASN A 336 0.81 -6.42 -0.16
C ASN A 336 0.77 -7.91 0.21
N THR A 337 -0.42 -8.52 0.17
CA THR A 337 -0.58 -9.93 0.56
C THR A 337 0.20 -10.84 -0.41
N VAL A 338 0.68 -11.97 0.09
CA VAL A 338 1.51 -12.89 -0.72
C VAL A 338 0.79 -13.34 -2.00
N GLU A 339 -0.55 -13.50 -1.91
CA GLU A 339 -1.40 -13.97 -3.01
C GLU A 339 -1.66 -12.89 -4.07
N LYS A 340 -1.54 -11.61 -3.71
CA LYS A 340 -1.88 -10.47 -4.58
C LYS A 340 -0.67 -9.76 -5.15
N ARG A 341 0.46 -9.73 -4.42
CA ARG A 341 1.63 -8.99 -4.85
C ARG A 341 2.32 -9.64 -6.06
N LYS A 342 2.87 -8.80 -6.92
CA LYS A 342 3.59 -9.23 -8.12
C LYS A 342 5.06 -9.60 -7.86
N ILE A 343 5.57 -9.32 -6.67
CA ILE A 343 6.96 -9.59 -6.31
C ILE A 343 7.03 -10.61 -5.17
N THR A 344 7.81 -11.66 -5.34
CA THR A 344 8.05 -12.67 -4.29
C THR A 344 9.05 -12.15 -3.26
N ASN A 345 9.14 -12.82 -2.10
CA ASN A 345 10.16 -12.51 -1.08
C ASN A 345 11.59 -12.65 -1.62
N SER A 346 11.84 -13.66 -2.46
CA SER A 346 13.16 -13.88 -3.04
C SER A 346 13.54 -12.77 -4.01
N GLU A 347 12.62 -12.34 -4.87
CA GLU A 347 12.84 -11.24 -5.80
C GLU A 347 13.02 -9.90 -5.08
N LEU A 348 12.24 -9.66 -4.03
CA LEU A 348 12.42 -8.47 -3.18
C LEU A 348 13.80 -8.47 -2.52
N THR A 349 14.30 -9.64 -2.07
CA THR A 349 15.66 -9.78 -1.57
C THR A 349 16.70 -9.42 -2.63
N VAL A 350 16.49 -9.82 -3.88
CA VAL A 350 17.38 -9.44 -5.01
C VAL A 350 17.40 -7.92 -5.21
N LEU A 351 16.24 -7.26 -5.16
CA LEU A 351 16.18 -5.80 -5.25
C LEU A 351 16.96 -5.12 -4.13
N PHE A 352 16.80 -5.57 -2.88
CA PHE A 352 17.57 -5.04 -1.75
C PHE A 352 19.07 -5.32 -1.88
N ASN A 353 19.47 -6.45 -2.46
CA ASN A 353 20.88 -6.75 -2.72
C ASN A 353 21.47 -5.82 -3.79
N HIS A 354 20.68 -5.41 -4.80
CA HIS A 354 21.12 -4.38 -5.77
C HIS A 354 21.34 -3.03 -5.08
N LEU A 355 20.45 -2.59 -4.19
CA LEU A 355 20.65 -1.34 -3.46
C LEU A 355 21.81 -1.45 -2.45
N GLY A 356 21.97 -2.62 -1.82
CA GLY A 356 22.95 -2.88 -0.79
C GLY A 356 22.60 -2.26 0.57
N THR A 357 23.54 -2.34 1.50
CA THR A 357 23.37 -1.85 2.89
C THR A 357 24.13 -0.55 3.16
N ASN A 358 24.78 0.02 2.14
CA ASN A 358 25.55 1.24 2.22
C ASN A 358 25.31 2.12 1.00
N LEU A 359 24.55 3.18 1.19
CA LEU A 359 24.12 4.06 0.09
C LEU A 359 25.26 4.87 -0.52
N TRP A 360 26.39 5.04 0.19
CA TRP A 360 27.58 5.68 -0.35
C TRP A 360 28.21 4.89 -1.51
N ASN A 361 27.92 3.60 -1.60
CA ASN A 361 28.50 2.70 -2.60
C ASN A 361 27.52 2.30 -3.71
N VAL A 362 26.34 2.90 -3.75
CA VAL A 362 25.36 2.63 -4.81
C VAL A 362 25.87 3.17 -6.14
N THR A 363 25.77 2.36 -7.19
CA THR A 363 26.23 2.68 -8.55
C THR A 363 25.04 2.75 -9.51
N SER A 364 25.24 3.40 -10.66
CA SER A 364 24.24 3.43 -11.73
C SER A 364 23.84 2.03 -12.21
N ASN A 365 24.74 1.05 -12.19
CA ASN A 365 24.40 -0.33 -12.56
C ASN A 365 23.42 -0.96 -11.57
N HIS A 366 23.59 -0.72 -10.27
CA HIS A 366 22.67 -1.17 -9.23
C HIS A 366 21.27 -0.57 -9.42
N LEU A 367 21.20 0.73 -9.68
CA LEU A 367 19.96 1.46 -9.89
C LEU A 367 19.24 1.04 -11.18
N ASN A 368 19.98 0.86 -12.27
CA ASN A 368 19.39 0.38 -13.52
C ASN A 368 18.82 -1.04 -13.38
N ALA A 369 19.49 -1.93 -12.62
CA ALA A 369 18.95 -3.27 -12.36
C ALA A 369 17.62 -3.22 -11.60
N ILE A 370 17.50 -2.36 -10.57
CA ILE A 370 16.24 -2.12 -9.84
C ILE A 370 15.16 -1.58 -10.79
N LYS A 371 15.48 -0.54 -11.56
CA LYS A 371 14.56 0.11 -12.51
C LYS A 371 14.03 -0.86 -13.55
N ASP A 372 14.91 -1.63 -14.17
CA ASP A 372 14.55 -2.52 -15.26
C ASP A 372 13.71 -3.71 -14.77
N ASP A 373 14.04 -4.30 -13.62
CA ASP A 373 13.22 -5.38 -13.03
C ASP A 373 11.83 -4.89 -12.69
N LEU A 374 11.71 -3.78 -11.97
CA LEU A 374 10.40 -3.23 -11.58
C LEU A 374 9.59 -2.79 -12.81
N ALA A 375 10.23 -2.16 -13.79
CA ALA A 375 9.54 -1.73 -15.01
C ALA A 375 8.97 -2.91 -15.80
N ALA A 376 9.71 -4.00 -15.93
CA ALA A 376 9.23 -5.21 -16.58
C ALA A 376 8.09 -5.87 -15.81
N ARG A 377 8.23 -6.00 -14.49
CA ARG A 377 7.28 -6.67 -13.59
C ARG A 377 5.92 -5.96 -13.51
N TYR A 378 5.93 -4.64 -13.43
CA TYR A 378 4.72 -3.82 -13.25
C TYR A 378 4.18 -3.21 -14.55
N GLY A 379 4.75 -3.58 -15.71
CA GLY A 379 4.30 -3.07 -17.01
C GLY A 379 4.60 -1.58 -17.21
N LEU A 380 5.72 -1.10 -16.67
CA LEU A 380 6.15 0.30 -16.71
C LEU A 380 7.26 0.57 -17.72
N THR A 381 7.63 -0.40 -18.56
CA THR A 381 8.76 -0.32 -19.48
C THR A 381 8.68 0.89 -20.42
N ALA A 382 7.46 1.23 -20.89
CA ALA A 382 7.26 2.35 -21.80
C ALA A 382 7.47 3.72 -21.14
N VAL A 383 7.27 3.82 -19.81
CA VAL A 383 7.32 5.08 -19.04
C VAL A 383 8.47 5.13 -18.03
N LYS A 384 9.27 4.08 -17.91
CA LYS A 384 10.31 3.97 -16.86
C LYS A 384 11.35 5.11 -16.86
N ASN A 385 11.53 5.80 -17.97
CA ASN A 385 12.50 6.90 -18.08
C ASN A 385 11.84 8.29 -17.94
N THR A 386 10.52 8.34 -17.79
CA THR A 386 9.74 9.58 -17.60
C THR A 386 9.02 9.64 -16.25
N LEU A 387 9.14 8.58 -15.45
CA LEU A 387 8.70 8.54 -14.06
C LEU A 387 9.57 9.39 -13.16
#